data_e95ee302e377b5861910b0c10a4ed9b8
#
_entry.id   e95ee302e377b5861910b0c10a4ed9b8
#
_cell.length_a   1.000
_cell.length_b   1.000
_cell.length_c   1.000
_cell.angle_alpha   90.00
_cell.angle_beta   90.00
_cell.angle_gamma   90.00
#
_symmetry.space_group_name_H-M   'P 1'
#
loop_
_entity.id
_entity.type
_entity.pdbx_description
1 polymer ?
#
loop_
_entity_poly.entity_id
_entity_poly.type
_entity_poly.pdbx_seq_one_letter_code
_entity_poly.pdbx_strand_id
1 'polypeptide(L)'
;MPRTSVRLRSFRRWVASAALAAAVAVPATAFAQVVVIANGSPITAYDIEQRTKLIATSTHKAPTRQEVIQDLIDDRIKITKAKSYGFEVPDTEVDQAFANMAKNQHLSPQQFTQVLERAGISPTTIKARVRAELTWTQLVRGRYSASLEIGESEISKALSERNDSQGDVAGYIYTLYPVMVLVPPGSSAAVMEAKRREAENLRGRFISCNEGLAFSRALRDVAVREPISRSTADLAPQLRELLGSIQVGHLTTPEATAQGLQMFALCDKKESKTDSPLKREVRQALYAKKFDVEAKKYLDEIRKSAMIEYK
;
A
#
# COMPACT_ATOMS: atom_id res chain seq x y z
N MET A 1 22.34 104.06 4.52
CA MET A 1 23.25 104.23 3.38
C MET A 1 24.20 103.03 3.38
N PRO A 2 24.56 102.35 2.28
CA PRO A 2 24.09 102.44 0.89
C PRO A 2 23.54 101.15 0.33
N ARG A 3 22.91 101.25 -0.79
CA ARG A 3 22.39 100.30 -1.74
C ARG A 3 23.47 99.37 -2.32
N THR A 4 23.17 98.08 -2.50
CA THR A 4 23.82 97.33 -3.54
C THR A 4 22.83 96.33 -4.17
N SER A 5 22.71 96.46 -5.46
CA SER A 5 21.86 95.77 -6.37
C SER A 5 22.27 94.33 -6.61
N VAL A 6 21.31 93.42 -6.59
CA VAL A 6 21.51 92.04 -6.97
C VAL A 6 21.07 91.86 -8.43
N ARG A 7 22.03 91.46 -9.23
CA ARG A 7 21.76 91.05 -10.65
C ARG A 7 21.20 89.64 -10.70
N LEU A 8 20.03 89.52 -11.31
CA LEU A 8 19.51 88.25 -11.79
C LEU A 8 20.43 87.67 -12.90
N ARG A 9 20.92 86.48 -12.70
CA ARG A 9 21.46 85.64 -13.78
C ARG A 9 20.56 84.43 -13.95
N SER A 10 19.93 84.39 -15.11
CA SER A 10 19.14 83.36 -15.68
C SER A 10 19.94 82.04 -15.77
N PHE A 11 19.49 81.00 -15.03
CA PHE A 11 19.91 79.64 -15.29
C PHE A 11 18.95 78.93 -16.21
N ARG A 12 19.43 78.69 -17.42
CA ARG A 12 18.74 77.98 -18.51
C ARG A 12 18.39 76.56 -18.11
N ARG A 13 17.14 76.24 -18.28
CA ARG A 13 16.51 74.91 -18.20
C ARG A 13 17.26 73.91 -19.05
N TRP A 14 17.79 72.86 -18.45
CA TRP A 14 18.06 71.59 -19.08
C TRP A 14 17.06 70.61 -18.53
N VAL A 15 15.96 70.35 -19.28
CA VAL A 15 15.03 69.28 -19.05
C VAL A 15 15.65 68.08 -19.70
N ALA A 16 16.33 67.25 -18.90
CA ALA A 16 16.71 65.93 -19.30
C ALA A 16 15.49 65.01 -19.15
N SER A 17 14.89 64.68 -20.26
CA SER A 17 13.81 63.68 -20.32
C SER A 17 14.41 62.28 -20.05
N ALA A 18 14.33 61.81 -18.80
CA ALA A 18 14.53 60.42 -18.50
C ALA A 18 13.28 59.61 -18.89
N ALA A 19 13.29 59.07 -20.08
CA ALA A 19 12.31 58.07 -20.49
C ALA A 19 12.55 56.79 -19.66
N LEU A 20 11.75 56.62 -18.61
CA LEU A 20 11.72 55.43 -17.80
C LEU A 20 10.99 54.36 -18.64
N ALA A 21 11.75 53.52 -19.38
CA ALA A 21 11.25 52.33 -20.02
C ALA A 21 10.87 51.34 -18.91
N ALA A 22 9.59 51.36 -18.51
CA ALA A 22 9.00 50.27 -17.71
C ALA A 22 9.00 49.01 -18.54
N ALA A 23 10.02 48.17 -18.37
CA ALA A 23 10.02 46.78 -18.84
C ALA A 23 8.88 46.06 -18.13
N VAL A 24 7.73 45.94 -18.81
CA VAL A 24 6.65 45.06 -18.40
C VAL A 24 7.22 43.64 -18.50
N ALA A 25 7.73 43.13 -17.38
CA ALA A 25 8.02 41.71 -17.24
C ALA A 25 6.68 40.97 -17.31
N VAL A 26 6.26 40.61 -18.50
CA VAL A 26 5.16 39.66 -18.73
C VAL A 26 5.62 38.38 -18.04
N PRO A 27 4.95 37.88 -16.98
CA PRO A 27 5.27 36.58 -16.45
C PRO A 27 5.10 35.61 -17.62
N ALA A 28 6.20 35.04 -18.11
CA ALA A 28 6.14 33.92 -19.01
C ALA A 28 5.42 32.82 -18.23
N THR A 29 4.12 32.69 -18.47
CA THR A 29 3.39 31.49 -18.06
C THR A 29 4.17 30.35 -18.67
N ALA A 30 4.91 29.63 -17.85
CA ALA A 30 5.60 28.43 -18.25
C ALA A 30 4.49 27.43 -18.61
N PHE A 31 4.00 27.52 -19.84
CA PHE A 31 3.19 26.47 -20.43
C PHE A 31 4.05 25.22 -20.34
N ALA A 32 3.64 24.26 -19.52
CA ALA A 32 4.34 22.99 -19.40
C ALA A 32 4.51 22.46 -20.83
N GLN A 33 5.74 22.47 -21.34
CA GLN A 33 6.02 22.09 -22.73
C GLN A 33 5.54 20.67 -22.95
N VAL A 34 4.51 20.50 -23.78
CA VAL A 34 4.01 19.20 -24.18
C VAL A 34 5.06 18.56 -25.09
N VAL A 35 5.48 17.35 -24.75
CA VAL A 35 6.49 16.58 -25.49
C VAL A 35 5.82 15.48 -26.31
N VAL A 36 4.78 14.85 -25.74
CA VAL A 36 4.05 13.77 -26.40
C VAL A 36 2.56 13.93 -26.07
N ILE A 37 1.69 13.55 -27.01
CA ILE A 37 0.25 13.38 -26.77
C ILE A 37 -0.08 11.91 -27.04
N ALA A 38 -0.61 11.21 -26.03
CA ALA A 38 -1.03 9.81 -26.14
C ALA A 38 -2.57 9.71 -25.98
N ASN A 39 -3.26 9.26 -27.02
CA ASN A 39 -4.73 9.19 -27.06
C ASN A 39 -5.41 10.49 -26.61
N GLY A 40 -4.90 11.64 -27.06
CA GLY A 40 -5.40 12.96 -26.68
C GLY A 40 -4.96 13.48 -25.31
N SER A 41 -4.22 12.69 -24.51
CA SER A 41 -3.72 13.08 -23.20
C SER A 41 -2.27 13.58 -23.29
N PRO A 42 -1.97 14.83 -22.84
CA PRO A 42 -0.63 15.39 -22.94
C PRO A 42 0.33 14.75 -21.91
N ILE A 43 1.59 14.65 -22.32
CA ILE A 43 2.76 14.33 -21.47
C ILE A 43 3.73 15.51 -21.60
N THR A 44 4.02 16.14 -20.49
CA THR A 44 4.84 17.34 -20.44
C THR A 44 6.31 17.04 -20.09
N ALA A 45 7.19 17.99 -20.35
CA ALA A 45 8.59 17.92 -19.90
C ALA A 45 8.67 17.78 -18.36
N TYR A 46 7.76 18.40 -17.62
CA TYR A 46 7.66 18.26 -16.17
C TYR A 46 7.29 16.83 -15.76
N ASP A 47 6.31 16.19 -16.43
CA ASP A 47 5.95 14.79 -16.16
C ASP A 47 7.14 13.86 -16.34
N ILE A 48 7.93 14.07 -17.42
CA ILE A 48 9.13 13.29 -17.71
C ILE A 48 10.18 13.48 -16.62
N GLU A 49 10.46 14.72 -16.21
CA GLU A 49 11.42 15.02 -15.15
C GLU A 49 11.02 14.35 -13.83
N GLN A 50 9.76 14.52 -13.43
CA GLN A 50 9.22 13.98 -12.19
C GLN A 50 9.23 12.44 -12.19
N ARG A 51 8.86 11.80 -13.29
CA ARG A 51 8.90 10.35 -13.42
C ARG A 51 10.34 9.83 -13.42
N THR A 52 11.28 10.55 -14.04
CA THR A 52 12.72 10.22 -13.99
C THR A 52 13.24 10.19 -12.56
N LYS A 53 12.93 11.22 -11.76
CA LYS A 53 13.31 11.28 -10.34
C LYS A 53 12.69 10.13 -9.55
N LEU A 54 11.41 9.85 -9.78
CA LEU A 54 10.70 8.77 -9.11
C LEU A 54 11.35 7.41 -9.39
N ILE A 55 11.63 7.09 -10.66
CA ILE A 55 12.26 5.83 -11.04
C ILE A 55 13.68 5.75 -10.46
N ALA A 56 14.49 6.80 -10.61
CA ALA A 56 15.85 6.83 -10.09
C ALA A 56 15.90 6.60 -8.57
N THR A 57 14.98 7.22 -7.82
CA THR A 57 14.90 7.06 -6.36
C THR A 57 14.46 5.64 -5.96
N SER A 58 13.51 5.05 -6.68
CA SER A 58 12.97 3.73 -6.35
C SER A 58 13.84 2.55 -6.79
N THR A 59 14.58 2.71 -7.89
CA THR A 59 15.39 1.63 -8.48
C THR A 59 16.91 1.80 -8.28
N HIS A 60 17.33 2.97 -7.77
CA HIS A 60 18.74 3.39 -7.69
C HIS A 60 19.48 3.37 -9.03
N LYS A 61 18.75 3.47 -10.14
CA LYS A 61 19.26 3.52 -11.51
C LYS A 61 18.63 4.69 -12.26
N ALA A 62 19.42 5.45 -12.97
CA ALA A 62 18.92 6.52 -13.84
C ALA A 62 18.29 5.90 -15.11
N PRO A 63 16.98 6.08 -15.34
CA PRO A 63 16.34 5.63 -16.57
C PRO A 63 16.72 6.53 -17.73
N THR A 64 16.69 6.01 -18.95
CA THR A 64 16.80 6.85 -20.14
C THR A 64 15.52 7.67 -20.34
N ARG A 65 15.65 8.85 -20.99
CA ARG A 65 14.49 9.69 -21.31
C ARG A 65 13.42 8.92 -22.11
N GLN A 66 13.85 8.04 -23.02
CA GLN A 66 12.94 7.27 -23.87
C GLN A 66 12.13 6.24 -23.05
N GLU A 67 12.77 5.56 -22.11
CA GLU A 67 12.10 4.63 -21.19
C GLU A 67 11.04 5.36 -20.36
N VAL A 68 11.36 6.55 -19.85
CA VAL A 68 10.41 7.37 -19.09
C VAL A 68 9.22 7.83 -19.93
N ILE A 69 9.47 8.27 -21.17
CA ILE A 69 8.41 8.66 -22.10
C ILE A 69 7.50 7.47 -22.39
N GLN A 70 8.06 6.29 -22.63
CA GLN A 70 7.27 5.07 -22.89
C GLN A 70 6.43 4.67 -21.69
N ASP A 71 6.97 4.74 -20.46
CA ASP A 71 6.26 4.45 -19.21
C ASP A 71 5.07 5.42 -19.02
N LEU A 72 5.25 6.71 -19.32
CA LEU A 72 4.18 7.71 -19.26
C LEU A 72 3.12 7.51 -20.35
N ILE A 73 3.53 7.14 -21.57
CA ILE A 73 2.61 6.78 -22.65
C ILE A 73 1.72 5.62 -22.22
N ASP A 74 2.32 4.57 -21.64
CA ASP A 74 1.58 3.41 -21.15
C ASP A 74 0.55 3.79 -20.10
N ASP A 75 0.91 4.64 -19.15
CA ASP A 75 -0.03 5.13 -18.14
C ASP A 75 -1.23 5.86 -18.79
N ARG A 76 -1.00 6.70 -19.82
CA ARG A 76 -2.08 7.38 -20.55
C ARG A 76 -2.96 6.40 -21.32
N ILE A 77 -2.35 5.40 -22.00
CA ILE A 77 -3.06 4.36 -22.74
C ILE A 77 -3.93 3.52 -21.79
N LYS A 78 -3.37 3.05 -20.67
CA LYS A 78 -4.06 2.28 -19.64
C LYS A 78 -5.30 3.02 -19.12
N ILE A 79 -5.14 4.29 -18.72
CA ILE A 79 -6.23 5.13 -18.20
C ILE A 79 -7.30 5.36 -19.27
N THR A 80 -6.91 5.76 -20.48
CA THR A 80 -7.86 6.05 -21.56
C THR A 80 -8.64 4.80 -21.93
N LYS A 81 -7.97 3.66 -22.02
CA LYS A 81 -8.61 2.38 -22.34
C LYS A 81 -9.59 1.96 -21.25
N ALA A 82 -9.21 2.02 -20.00
CA ALA A 82 -10.09 1.68 -18.88
C ALA A 82 -11.32 2.58 -18.83
N LYS A 83 -11.15 3.88 -19.04
CA LYS A 83 -12.24 4.85 -19.09
C LYS A 83 -13.25 4.53 -20.21
N SER A 84 -12.78 4.01 -21.37
CA SER A 84 -13.68 3.60 -22.46
C SER A 84 -14.55 2.38 -22.11
N TYR A 85 -14.22 1.65 -21.05
CA TYR A 85 -15.02 0.55 -20.46
C TYR A 85 -15.77 0.97 -19.18
N GLY A 86 -15.76 2.26 -18.81
CA GLY A 86 -16.41 2.76 -17.62
C GLY A 86 -15.65 2.52 -16.31
N PHE A 87 -14.39 2.09 -16.37
CA PHE A 87 -13.53 1.96 -15.20
C PHE A 87 -12.86 3.29 -14.88
N GLU A 88 -13.18 3.84 -13.72
CA GLU A 88 -12.57 5.05 -13.20
C GLU A 88 -12.30 4.90 -11.69
N VAL A 89 -11.07 5.14 -11.28
CA VAL A 89 -10.65 5.04 -9.88
C VAL A 89 -10.85 6.38 -9.20
N PRO A 90 -11.66 6.47 -8.12
CA PRO A 90 -11.89 7.70 -7.39
C PRO A 90 -10.62 8.14 -6.61
N ASP A 91 -10.52 9.44 -6.33
CA ASP A 91 -9.38 10.02 -5.61
C ASP A 91 -9.18 9.39 -4.22
N THR A 92 -10.28 9.03 -3.55
CA THR A 92 -10.24 8.37 -2.23
C THR A 92 -9.51 7.02 -2.26
N GLU A 93 -9.65 6.24 -3.33
CA GLU A 93 -8.94 4.96 -3.48
C GLU A 93 -7.45 5.18 -3.76
N VAL A 94 -7.12 6.20 -4.57
CA VAL A 94 -5.72 6.60 -4.82
C VAL A 94 -5.07 7.11 -3.53
N ASP A 95 -5.77 7.91 -2.73
CA ASP A 95 -5.28 8.42 -1.45
C ASP A 95 -5.07 7.29 -0.43
N GLN A 96 -5.97 6.31 -0.41
CA GLN A 96 -5.80 5.12 0.43
C GLN A 96 -4.59 4.29 0.01
N ALA A 97 -4.37 4.10 -1.29
CA ALA A 97 -3.20 3.40 -1.79
C ALA A 97 -1.89 4.15 -1.46
N PHE A 98 -1.90 5.49 -1.59
CA PHE A 98 -0.78 6.33 -1.16
C PHE A 98 -0.50 6.23 0.34
N ALA A 99 -1.55 6.23 1.18
CA ALA A 99 -1.41 6.03 2.62
C ALA A 99 -0.85 4.64 2.97
N ASN A 100 -1.25 3.60 2.25
CA ASN A 100 -0.70 2.24 2.42
C ASN A 100 0.79 2.19 2.01
N MET A 101 1.20 2.90 0.96
CA MET A 101 2.62 3.02 0.59
C MET A 101 3.43 3.68 1.71
N ALA A 102 2.92 4.76 2.32
CA ALA A 102 3.55 5.41 3.47
C ALA A 102 3.67 4.44 4.65
N LYS A 103 2.61 3.73 4.99
CA LYS A 103 2.59 2.73 6.07
C LYS A 103 3.61 1.62 5.88
N ASN A 104 3.81 1.14 4.64
CA ASN A 104 4.81 0.13 4.32
C ASN A 104 6.25 0.63 4.53
N GLN A 105 6.45 1.97 4.53
CA GLN A 105 7.71 2.62 4.88
C GLN A 105 7.77 3.07 6.35
N HIS A 106 6.82 2.64 7.19
CA HIS A 106 6.67 3.04 8.59
C HIS A 106 6.51 4.56 8.78
N LEU A 107 5.89 5.24 7.81
CA LEU A 107 5.65 6.69 7.81
C LEU A 107 4.16 7.01 7.84
N SER A 108 3.82 8.21 8.37
CA SER A 108 2.50 8.78 8.12
C SER A 108 2.42 9.31 6.66
N PRO A 109 1.23 9.50 6.08
CA PRO A 109 1.08 10.08 4.74
C PRO A 109 1.74 11.47 4.62
N GLN A 110 1.70 12.29 5.67
CA GLN A 110 2.33 13.60 5.73
C GLN A 110 3.86 13.51 5.72
N GLN A 111 4.43 12.59 6.53
CA GLN A 111 5.87 12.34 6.54
C GLN A 111 6.36 11.80 5.19
N PHE A 112 5.59 10.90 4.58
CA PHE A 112 5.92 10.38 3.26
C PHE A 112 5.90 11.48 2.19
N THR A 113 4.91 12.37 2.21
CA THR A 113 4.87 13.58 1.37
C THR A 113 6.15 14.41 1.53
N GLN A 114 6.57 14.73 2.76
CA GLN A 114 7.80 15.50 3.02
C GLN A 114 9.07 14.81 2.50
N VAL A 115 9.15 13.48 2.61
CA VAL A 115 10.28 12.71 2.06
C VAL A 115 10.35 12.85 0.55
N LEU A 116 9.20 12.74 -0.15
CA LEU A 116 9.12 12.91 -1.59
C LEU A 116 9.51 14.32 -2.03
N GLU A 117 8.99 15.34 -1.38
CA GLU A 117 9.29 16.74 -1.67
C GLU A 117 10.78 17.07 -1.48
N ARG A 118 11.43 16.53 -0.43
CA ARG A 118 12.88 16.63 -0.23
C ARG A 118 13.68 15.97 -1.35
N ALA A 119 13.16 14.90 -1.94
CA ALA A 119 13.74 14.25 -3.12
C ALA A 119 13.41 14.99 -4.44
N GLY A 120 12.67 16.11 -4.37
CA GLY A 120 12.21 16.87 -5.54
C GLY A 120 11.15 16.15 -6.36
N ILE A 121 10.39 15.23 -5.73
CA ILE A 121 9.31 14.46 -6.35
C ILE A 121 7.97 14.99 -5.84
N SER A 122 7.11 15.41 -6.75
CA SER A 122 5.75 15.81 -6.39
C SER A 122 4.92 14.59 -5.98
N PRO A 123 4.19 14.63 -4.86
CA PRO A 123 3.26 13.57 -4.47
C PRO A 123 2.22 13.26 -5.55
N THR A 124 1.83 14.26 -6.37
CA THR A 124 0.90 14.07 -7.48
C THR A 124 1.44 13.11 -8.54
N THR A 125 2.76 13.07 -8.75
CA THR A 125 3.41 12.14 -9.69
C THR A 125 3.21 10.68 -9.26
N ILE A 126 3.38 10.38 -7.96
CA ILE A 126 3.13 9.03 -7.44
C ILE A 126 1.64 8.70 -7.52
N LYS A 127 0.76 9.63 -7.11
CA LYS A 127 -0.68 9.42 -7.18
C LYS A 127 -1.17 9.18 -8.61
N ALA A 128 -0.61 9.88 -9.60
CA ALA A 128 -0.95 9.66 -11.01
C ALA A 128 -0.54 8.24 -11.47
N ARG A 129 0.65 7.77 -11.09
CA ARG A 129 1.09 6.40 -11.37
C ARG A 129 0.19 5.37 -10.68
N VAL A 130 -0.09 5.56 -9.40
CA VAL A 130 -0.99 4.68 -8.63
C VAL A 130 -2.36 4.60 -9.29
N ARG A 131 -2.92 5.73 -9.73
CA ARG A 131 -4.19 5.76 -10.48
C ARG A 131 -4.12 4.92 -11.74
N ALA A 132 -3.06 5.05 -12.53
CA ALA A 132 -2.89 4.27 -13.76
C ALA A 132 -2.85 2.76 -13.45
N GLU A 133 -2.09 2.34 -12.44
CA GLU A 133 -1.97 0.94 -12.05
C GLU A 133 -3.28 0.36 -11.46
N LEU A 134 -3.97 1.10 -10.60
CA LEU A 134 -5.26 0.67 -10.04
C LEU A 134 -6.31 0.51 -11.15
N THR A 135 -6.43 1.53 -12.00
CA THR A 135 -7.36 1.52 -13.13
C THR A 135 -7.07 0.37 -14.09
N TRP A 136 -5.79 0.15 -14.39
CA TRP A 136 -5.35 -0.97 -15.24
C TRP A 136 -5.66 -2.33 -14.63
N THR A 137 -5.38 -2.48 -13.33
CA THR A 137 -5.66 -3.72 -12.59
C THR A 137 -7.15 -4.04 -12.61
N GLN A 138 -8.03 -3.07 -12.42
CA GLN A 138 -9.48 -3.25 -12.49
C GLN A 138 -9.92 -3.68 -13.90
N LEU A 139 -9.40 -3.02 -14.94
CA LEU A 139 -9.71 -3.37 -16.32
C LEU A 139 -9.28 -4.79 -16.69
N VAL A 140 -8.04 -5.18 -16.38
CA VAL A 140 -7.51 -6.50 -16.69
C VAL A 140 -8.27 -7.59 -15.94
N ARG A 141 -8.54 -7.39 -14.64
CA ARG A 141 -9.33 -8.32 -13.83
C ARG A 141 -10.75 -8.49 -14.38
N GLY A 142 -11.41 -7.39 -14.73
CA GLY A 142 -12.76 -7.46 -15.30
C GLY A 142 -12.80 -8.17 -16.64
N ARG A 143 -11.83 -7.91 -17.53
CA ARG A 143 -11.78 -8.46 -18.88
C ARG A 143 -11.38 -9.95 -18.91
N TYR A 144 -10.46 -10.36 -18.06
CA TYR A 144 -9.83 -11.69 -18.08
C TYR A 144 -10.18 -12.54 -16.86
N SER A 145 -11.29 -12.25 -16.16
CA SER A 145 -11.67 -12.94 -14.93
C SER A 145 -11.63 -14.47 -15.07
N ALA A 146 -12.17 -15.03 -16.16
CA ALA A 146 -12.20 -16.46 -16.40
C ALA A 146 -10.80 -17.07 -16.64
N SER A 147 -9.92 -16.38 -17.39
CA SER A 147 -8.54 -16.86 -17.64
C SER A 147 -7.61 -16.70 -16.44
N LEU A 148 -7.97 -15.83 -15.49
CA LEU A 148 -7.22 -15.61 -14.25
C LEU A 148 -7.60 -16.61 -13.15
N GLU A 149 -8.65 -17.39 -13.32
CA GLU A 149 -9.03 -18.43 -12.37
C GLU A 149 -7.97 -19.53 -12.28
N ILE A 150 -7.65 -19.93 -11.04
CA ILE A 150 -6.65 -20.96 -10.75
C ILE A 150 -7.35 -22.22 -10.25
N GLY A 151 -7.29 -23.28 -11.05
CA GLY A 151 -7.86 -24.60 -10.72
C GLY A 151 -6.99 -25.39 -9.74
N GLU A 152 -7.61 -26.32 -9.00
CA GLU A 152 -6.89 -27.20 -8.06
C GLU A 152 -5.84 -28.10 -8.75
N SER A 153 -6.05 -28.47 -10.01
CA SER A 153 -5.07 -29.25 -10.80
C SER A 153 -3.78 -28.46 -11.05
N GLU A 154 -3.89 -27.16 -11.31
CA GLU A 154 -2.72 -26.28 -11.50
C GLU A 154 -1.94 -26.11 -10.21
N ILE A 155 -2.66 -25.96 -9.06
CA ILE A 155 -2.05 -25.88 -7.74
C ILE A 155 -1.31 -27.18 -7.43
N SER A 156 -1.96 -28.33 -7.62
CA SER A 156 -1.36 -29.66 -7.36
C SER A 156 -0.12 -29.90 -8.22
N LYS A 157 -0.15 -29.50 -9.50
CA LYS A 157 1.01 -29.57 -10.39
C LYS A 157 2.16 -28.68 -9.88
N ALA A 158 1.88 -27.42 -9.54
CA ALA A 158 2.90 -26.51 -9.05
C ALA A 158 3.53 -26.96 -7.71
N LEU A 159 2.74 -27.58 -6.83
CA LEU A 159 3.23 -28.17 -5.57
C LEU A 159 4.13 -29.38 -5.84
N SER A 160 3.78 -30.25 -6.77
CA SER A 160 4.62 -31.42 -7.13
C SER A 160 5.96 -31.02 -7.75
N GLU A 161 5.99 -29.92 -8.53
CA GLU A 161 7.21 -29.38 -9.13
C GLU A 161 8.16 -28.74 -8.09
N ARG A 162 7.62 -28.27 -6.96
CA ARG A 162 8.42 -27.64 -5.88
C ARG A 162 9.11 -28.63 -4.95
N ASN A 163 8.75 -29.93 -4.99
CA ASN A 163 9.20 -30.95 -4.01
C ASN A 163 8.94 -30.55 -2.55
N ASP A 164 7.91 -29.76 -2.30
CA ASP A 164 7.59 -29.27 -0.96
C ASP A 164 7.12 -30.42 -0.06
N SER A 165 7.62 -30.42 1.18
CA SER A 165 7.32 -31.47 2.16
C SER A 165 5.82 -31.56 2.44
N GLN A 166 5.28 -32.77 2.54
CA GLN A 166 3.85 -33.02 2.80
C GLN A 166 3.28 -32.31 4.04
N GLY A 167 4.14 -31.93 5.00
CA GLY A 167 3.72 -31.27 6.25
C GLY A 167 3.11 -29.89 6.06
N ASP A 168 3.57 -29.12 5.07
CA ASP A 168 3.08 -27.76 4.80
C ASP A 168 1.84 -27.72 3.88
N VAL A 169 1.48 -28.85 3.32
CA VAL A 169 0.33 -28.99 2.41
C VAL A 169 -0.97 -29.17 3.18
N ALA A 170 -0.93 -29.68 4.43
CA ALA A 170 -2.12 -29.85 5.25
C ALA A 170 -2.60 -28.51 5.83
N GLY A 171 -3.80 -28.11 5.46
CA GLY A 171 -4.52 -27.01 6.09
C GLY A 171 -5.38 -27.50 7.23
N TYR A 172 -5.62 -26.63 8.22
CA TYR A 172 -6.56 -26.90 9.29
C TYR A 172 -7.51 -25.72 9.47
N ILE A 173 -8.74 -26.03 9.88
CA ILE A 173 -9.68 -25.03 10.39
C ILE A 173 -9.73 -25.20 11.91
N TYR A 174 -9.35 -24.14 12.61
CA TYR A 174 -9.35 -24.09 14.06
C TYR A 174 -10.61 -23.39 14.60
N THR A 175 -11.21 -23.95 15.65
CA THR A 175 -12.19 -23.23 16.48
C THR A 175 -11.48 -22.72 17.71
N LEU A 176 -11.37 -21.40 17.82
CA LEU A 176 -10.61 -20.71 18.85
C LEU A 176 -11.54 -19.86 19.73
N TYR A 177 -11.36 -19.95 21.06
CA TYR A 177 -12.00 -19.02 22.00
C TYR A 177 -10.93 -18.05 22.49
N PRO A 178 -11.06 -16.73 22.19
CA PRO A 178 -10.18 -15.72 22.77
C PRO A 178 -10.44 -15.61 24.29
N VAL A 179 -9.38 -15.82 25.08
CA VAL A 179 -9.38 -15.70 26.56
C VAL A 179 -8.47 -14.55 26.92
N MET A 180 -9.00 -13.54 27.60
CA MET A 180 -8.29 -12.33 27.95
C MET A 180 -8.16 -12.21 29.46
N VAL A 181 -6.95 -12.13 29.99
CA VAL A 181 -6.69 -11.70 31.37
C VAL A 181 -6.55 -10.20 31.38
N LEU A 182 -7.51 -9.52 31.99
CA LEU A 182 -7.60 -8.06 31.96
C LEU A 182 -6.52 -7.42 32.82
N VAL A 183 -5.88 -6.39 32.29
CA VAL A 183 -4.87 -5.58 32.99
C VAL A 183 -5.32 -4.11 32.88
N PRO A 184 -5.46 -3.38 34.02
CA PRO A 184 -5.83 -1.97 33.97
C PRO A 184 -4.81 -1.14 33.16
N PRO A 185 -5.25 -0.16 32.36
CA PRO A 185 -4.36 0.72 31.65
C PRO A 185 -3.40 1.46 32.59
N GLY A 186 -2.13 1.58 32.21
CA GLY A 186 -1.12 2.26 33.05
C GLY A 186 -0.60 1.44 34.23
N SER A 187 -0.90 0.15 34.27
CA SER A 187 -0.36 -0.77 35.31
C SER A 187 1.16 -0.81 35.29
N SER A 188 1.76 -0.92 36.50
CA SER A 188 3.20 -1.08 36.63
C SER A 188 3.70 -2.42 36.07
N ALA A 189 5.00 -2.51 35.78
CA ALA A 189 5.62 -3.77 35.34
C ALA A 189 5.42 -4.92 36.32
N ALA A 190 5.40 -4.63 37.63
CA ALA A 190 5.14 -5.64 38.68
C ALA A 190 3.71 -6.22 38.59
N VAL A 191 2.71 -5.36 38.31
CA VAL A 191 1.31 -5.80 38.11
C VAL A 191 1.19 -6.63 36.84
N MET A 192 1.84 -6.22 35.74
CA MET A 192 1.84 -6.97 34.49
C MET A 192 2.46 -8.37 34.68
N GLU A 193 3.56 -8.45 35.41
CA GLU A 193 4.22 -9.73 35.70
C GLU A 193 3.36 -10.63 36.63
N ALA A 194 2.66 -10.07 37.60
CA ALA A 194 1.70 -10.80 38.42
C ALA A 194 0.57 -11.39 37.57
N LYS A 195 0.00 -10.57 36.65
CA LYS A 195 -1.06 -11.01 35.72
C LYS A 195 -0.55 -12.06 34.72
N ARG A 196 0.70 -11.97 34.29
CA ARG A 196 1.33 -13.01 33.46
C ARG A 196 1.39 -14.34 34.17
N ARG A 197 1.78 -14.36 35.46
CA ARG A 197 1.76 -15.59 36.29
C ARG A 197 0.35 -16.14 36.45
N GLU A 198 -0.67 -15.28 36.66
CA GLU A 198 -2.09 -15.71 36.70
C GLU A 198 -2.52 -16.36 35.38
N ALA A 199 -2.15 -15.74 34.24
CA ALA A 199 -2.44 -16.27 32.91
C ALA A 199 -1.76 -17.64 32.66
N GLU A 200 -0.49 -17.80 33.07
CA GLU A 200 0.21 -19.08 32.96
C GLU A 200 -0.38 -20.14 33.88
N ASN A 201 -0.82 -19.78 35.10
CA ASN A 201 -1.53 -20.69 36.01
C ASN A 201 -2.85 -21.14 35.40
N LEU A 202 -3.60 -20.22 34.80
CA LEU A 202 -4.84 -20.53 34.07
C LEU A 202 -4.54 -21.50 32.93
N ARG A 203 -3.48 -21.23 32.13
CA ARG A 203 -3.05 -22.08 31.02
C ARG A 203 -2.74 -23.50 31.49
N GLY A 204 -2.00 -23.65 32.59
CA GLY A 204 -1.64 -24.96 33.16
C GLY A 204 -2.85 -25.77 33.68
N ARG A 205 -3.94 -25.09 34.06
CA ARG A 205 -5.18 -25.72 34.55
C ARG A 205 -6.20 -25.96 33.45
N PHE A 206 -6.00 -25.38 32.28
CA PHE A 206 -6.92 -25.49 31.15
C PHE A 206 -6.59 -26.74 30.30
N ILE A 207 -7.21 -27.88 30.64
CA ILE A 207 -6.97 -29.19 30.03
C ILE A 207 -8.08 -29.68 29.12
N SER A 208 -9.23 -28.97 29.12
CA SER A 208 -10.36 -29.23 28.24
C SER A 208 -11.14 -27.95 27.97
N CYS A 209 -11.77 -27.82 26.80
CA CYS A 209 -12.56 -26.64 26.49
C CYS A 209 -13.83 -26.54 27.35
N ASN A 210 -14.50 -27.65 27.64
CA ASN A 210 -15.73 -27.61 28.42
C ASN A 210 -15.51 -27.08 29.83
N GLU A 211 -14.58 -27.67 30.57
CA GLU A 211 -14.28 -27.30 31.94
C GLU A 211 -13.44 -26.01 32.00
N GLY A 212 -12.45 -25.88 31.12
CA GLY A 212 -11.54 -24.73 31.09
C GLY A 212 -12.26 -23.42 30.75
N LEU A 213 -13.20 -23.40 29.81
CA LEU A 213 -13.97 -22.21 29.49
C LEU A 213 -14.95 -21.86 30.62
N ALA A 214 -15.60 -22.83 31.23
CA ALA A 214 -16.48 -22.61 32.39
C ALA A 214 -15.68 -22.04 33.57
N PHE A 215 -14.51 -22.63 33.88
CA PHE A 215 -13.63 -22.13 34.93
C PHE A 215 -13.11 -20.71 34.62
N SER A 216 -12.69 -20.44 33.36
CA SER A 216 -12.22 -19.11 32.96
C SER A 216 -13.29 -18.02 33.11
N ARG A 217 -14.55 -18.33 32.78
CA ARG A 217 -15.71 -17.40 32.96
C ARG A 217 -16.03 -17.10 34.41
N ALA A 218 -15.66 -17.99 35.33
CA ALA A 218 -15.87 -17.78 36.77
C ALA A 218 -14.81 -16.85 37.41
N LEU A 219 -13.72 -16.58 36.73
CA LEU A 219 -12.66 -15.69 37.22
C LEU A 219 -13.02 -14.21 37.00
N ARG A 220 -12.78 -13.34 38.00
CA ARG A 220 -13.16 -11.91 37.95
C ARG A 220 -12.47 -11.13 36.83
N ASP A 221 -11.18 -11.38 36.61
CA ASP A 221 -10.36 -10.58 35.71
C ASP A 221 -10.10 -11.31 34.38
N VAL A 222 -10.95 -12.30 34.04
CA VAL A 222 -10.84 -13.07 32.81
C VAL A 222 -12.09 -12.90 31.97
N ALA A 223 -11.92 -12.48 30.74
CA ALA A 223 -12.98 -12.39 29.74
C ALA A 223 -12.83 -13.48 28.69
N VAL A 224 -13.85 -14.30 28.50
CA VAL A 224 -13.93 -15.29 27.42
C VAL A 224 -14.86 -14.75 26.35
N ARG A 225 -14.34 -14.57 25.13
CA ARG A 225 -15.13 -14.08 23.99
C ARG A 225 -15.75 -15.24 23.23
N GLU A 226 -16.70 -14.90 22.32
CA GLU A 226 -17.31 -15.85 21.40
C GLU A 226 -16.28 -16.57 20.53
N PRO A 227 -16.56 -17.83 20.15
CA PRO A 227 -15.65 -18.60 19.34
C PRO A 227 -15.48 -18.00 17.95
N ILE A 228 -14.27 -18.09 17.45
CA ILE A 228 -13.93 -17.71 16.07
C ILE A 228 -13.41 -18.94 15.33
N SER A 229 -13.85 -19.11 14.08
CA SER A 229 -13.28 -20.09 13.18
C SER A 229 -12.18 -19.44 12.34
N ARG A 230 -11.02 -20.06 12.26
CA ARG A 230 -9.88 -19.56 11.48
C ARG A 230 -9.19 -20.69 10.73
N SER A 231 -8.97 -20.48 9.43
CA SER A 231 -8.08 -21.34 8.65
C SER A 231 -6.61 -21.07 8.99
N THR A 232 -5.79 -22.10 8.96
CA THR A 232 -4.32 -21.94 9.08
C THR A 232 -3.75 -20.98 8.05
N ALA A 233 -4.37 -20.84 6.89
CA ALA A 233 -3.97 -19.91 5.85
C ALA A 233 -4.24 -18.44 6.21
N ASP A 234 -5.20 -18.14 7.11
CA ASP A 234 -5.57 -16.79 7.56
C ASP A 234 -4.78 -16.33 8.79
N LEU A 235 -4.01 -17.23 9.41
CA LEU A 235 -3.27 -16.93 10.62
C LEU A 235 -1.91 -16.31 10.33
N ALA A 236 -1.51 -15.35 11.19
CA ALA A 236 -0.13 -14.87 11.20
C ALA A 236 0.84 -16.04 11.49
N PRO A 237 2.06 -16.03 10.91
CA PRO A 237 3.00 -17.15 11.05
C PRO A 237 3.25 -17.56 12.49
N GLN A 238 3.46 -16.62 13.43
CA GLN A 238 3.70 -16.88 14.84
C GLN A 238 2.52 -17.59 15.51
N LEU A 239 1.29 -17.12 15.28
CA LEU A 239 0.09 -17.73 15.85
C LEU A 239 -0.18 -19.11 15.26
N ARG A 240 0.13 -19.32 13.98
CA ARG A 240 0.05 -20.64 13.33
C ARG A 240 0.98 -21.65 13.97
N GLU A 241 2.21 -21.26 14.20
CA GLU A 241 3.22 -22.10 14.87
C GLU A 241 2.78 -22.45 16.30
N LEU A 242 2.31 -21.45 17.08
CA LEU A 242 1.80 -21.67 18.43
C LEU A 242 0.63 -22.66 18.45
N LEU A 243 -0.37 -22.48 17.57
CA LEU A 243 -1.53 -23.38 17.48
C LEU A 243 -1.17 -24.77 16.95
N GLY A 244 -0.13 -24.85 16.12
CA GLY A 244 0.41 -26.13 15.66
C GLY A 244 1.08 -26.96 16.76
N SER A 245 1.66 -26.28 17.76
CA SER A 245 2.41 -26.90 18.88
C SER A 245 1.53 -27.31 20.06
N ILE A 246 0.29 -26.83 20.17
CA ILE A 246 -0.62 -27.17 21.27
C ILE A 246 -1.66 -28.21 20.87
N GLN A 247 -2.13 -28.97 21.85
CA GLN A 247 -3.23 -29.93 21.67
C GLN A 247 -4.59 -29.27 21.76
N VAL A 248 -5.60 -29.87 21.14
CA VAL A 248 -6.99 -29.46 21.32
C VAL A 248 -7.35 -29.56 22.82
N GLY A 249 -8.06 -28.57 23.32
CA GLY A 249 -8.39 -28.44 24.75
C GLY A 249 -7.40 -27.60 25.56
N HIS A 250 -6.38 -27.00 24.94
CA HIS A 250 -5.35 -26.22 25.64
C HIS A 250 -5.33 -24.75 25.20
N LEU A 251 -4.72 -23.89 26.02
CA LEU A 251 -4.49 -22.47 25.78
C LEU A 251 -3.12 -22.22 25.14
N THR A 252 -3.03 -21.22 24.27
CA THR A 252 -1.76 -20.66 23.83
C THR A 252 -1.04 -19.95 24.99
N THR A 253 0.26 -19.65 24.80
CA THR A 253 0.98 -18.75 25.72
C THR A 253 0.35 -17.36 25.75
N PRO A 254 0.38 -16.65 26.91
CA PRO A 254 -0.18 -15.32 27.04
C PRO A 254 0.63 -14.28 26.27
N GLU A 255 -0.04 -13.53 25.39
CA GLU A 255 0.52 -12.45 24.61
C GLU A 255 0.00 -11.10 25.10
N ALA A 256 0.91 -10.11 25.24
CA ALA A 256 0.55 -8.79 25.71
C ALA A 256 -0.18 -7.99 24.63
N THR A 257 -1.33 -7.40 24.97
CA THR A 257 -2.12 -6.52 24.14
C THR A 257 -2.43 -5.22 24.88
N ALA A 258 -3.03 -4.24 24.18
CA ALA A 258 -3.44 -2.99 24.80
C ALA A 258 -4.52 -3.16 25.91
N GLN A 259 -5.21 -4.30 25.95
CA GLN A 259 -6.30 -4.59 26.90
C GLN A 259 -5.90 -5.57 28.01
N GLY A 260 -4.70 -6.14 27.95
CA GLY A 260 -4.23 -7.15 28.89
C GLY A 260 -3.48 -8.29 28.19
N LEU A 261 -3.53 -9.49 28.77
CA LEU A 261 -2.88 -10.66 28.25
C LEU A 261 -3.88 -11.54 27.51
N GLN A 262 -3.66 -11.75 26.21
CA GLN A 262 -4.53 -12.57 25.37
C GLN A 262 -3.95 -13.97 25.19
N MET A 263 -4.82 -14.96 25.27
CA MET A 263 -4.60 -16.36 24.96
C MET A 263 -5.72 -16.87 24.05
N PHE A 264 -5.47 -17.95 23.32
CA PHE A 264 -6.50 -18.65 22.53
C PHE A 264 -6.65 -20.08 23.04
N ALA A 265 -7.89 -20.46 23.37
CA ALA A 265 -8.21 -21.86 23.62
C ALA A 265 -8.47 -22.56 22.26
N LEU A 266 -7.69 -23.56 21.96
CA LEU A 266 -7.89 -24.40 20.77
C LEU A 266 -8.92 -25.49 21.11
N CYS A 267 -10.18 -25.29 20.68
CA CYS A 267 -11.26 -26.19 21.02
C CYS A 267 -11.63 -27.20 19.94
N ASP A 268 -11.27 -26.94 18.70
CA ASP A 268 -11.46 -27.88 17.58
C ASP A 268 -10.35 -27.67 16.54
N LYS A 269 -9.97 -28.76 15.88
CA LYS A 269 -8.98 -28.78 14.80
C LYS A 269 -9.44 -29.77 13.74
N LYS A 270 -9.93 -29.22 12.61
CA LYS A 270 -10.38 -30.04 11.47
C LYS A 270 -9.43 -29.88 10.30
N GLU A 271 -9.04 -30.97 9.67
CA GLU A 271 -8.24 -30.93 8.46
C GLU A 271 -9.03 -30.31 7.31
N SER A 272 -8.39 -29.40 6.59
CA SER A 272 -8.93 -28.76 5.38
C SER A 272 -8.07 -29.16 4.18
N LYS A 273 -8.64 -29.87 3.24
CA LYS A 273 -7.96 -30.27 1.99
C LYS A 273 -7.78 -29.11 1.01
N THR A 274 -8.57 -28.07 1.15
CA THR A 274 -8.66 -26.97 0.18
C THR A 274 -7.91 -25.71 0.60
N ASP A 275 -7.61 -25.53 1.88
CA ASP A 275 -7.13 -24.26 2.42
C ASP A 275 -5.89 -24.44 3.31
N SER A 276 -4.74 -24.70 2.68
CA SER A 276 -3.45 -24.65 3.36
C SER A 276 -2.69 -23.34 3.02
N PRO A 277 -1.80 -22.86 3.90
CA PRO A 277 -0.97 -21.69 3.65
C PRO A 277 -0.18 -21.81 2.34
N LEU A 278 0.42 -22.98 2.11
CA LEU A 278 1.21 -23.26 0.93
C LEU A 278 0.35 -23.26 -0.35
N LYS A 279 -0.84 -23.87 -0.32
CA LYS A 279 -1.78 -23.83 -1.46
C LYS A 279 -2.21 -22.40 -1.78
N ARG A 280 -2.45 -21.56 -0.75
CA ARG A 280 -2.80 -20.16 -0.95
C ARG A 280 -1.65 -19.38 -1.55
N GLU A 281 -0.43 -19.57 -1.08
CA GLU A 281 0.78 -18.96 -1.67
C GLU A 281 0.94 -19.36 -3.13
N VAL A 282 0.86 -20.63 -3.44
CA VAL A 282 0.96 -21.15 -4.82
C VAL A 282 -0.15 -20.57 -5.70
N ARG A 283 -1.40 -20.54 -5.21
CA ARG A 283 -2.53 -19.95 -5.94
C ARG A 283 -2.29 -18.46 -6.23
N GLN A 284 -1.78 -17.69 -5.25
CA GLN A 284 -1.45 -16.28 -5.44
C GLN A 284 -0.31 -16.08 -6.44
N ALA A 285 0.73 -16.91 -6.39
CA ALA A 285 1.84 -16.84 -7.33
C ALA A 285 1.40 -17.18 -8.77
N LEU A 286 0.59 -18.22 -8.94
CA LEU A 286 0.02 -18.59 -10.24
C LEU A 286 -0.90 -17.49 -10.78
N TYR A 287 -1.75 -16.91 -9.92
CA TYR A 287 -2.61 -15.79 -10.28
C TYR A 287 -1.79 -14.59 -10.74
N ALA A 288 -0.78 -14.19 -9.98
CA ALA A 288 0.09 -13.06 -10.33
C ALA A 288 0.76 -13.30 -11.69
N LYS A 289 1.30 -14.52 -11.92
CA LYS A 289 1.92 -14.88 -13.21
C LYS A 289 0.93 -14.82 -14.37
N LYS A 290 -0.29 -15.35 -14.22
CA LYS A 290 -1.32 -15.27 -15.25
C LYS A 290 -1.73 -13.82 -15.50
N PHE A 291 -1.91 -13.05 -14.43
CA PHE A 291 -2.25 -11.63 -14.52
C PHE A 291 -1.19 -10.84 -15.31
N ASP A 292 0.09 -11.03 -14.99
CA ASP A 292 1.19 -10.33 -15.68
C ASP A 292 1.23 -10.68 -17.17
N VAL A 293 1.00 -11.94 -17.53
CA VAL A 293 0.97 -12.39 -18.93
C VAL A 293 -0.20 -11.74 -19.68
N GLU A 294 -1.41 -11.80 -19.13
CA GLU A 294 -2.59 -11.20 -19.77
C GLU A 294 -2.52 -9.67 -19.83
N ALA A 295 -2.06 -9.04 -18.74
CA ALA A 295 -1.86 -7.61 -18.67
C ALA A 295 -0.85 -7.11 -19.72
N LYS A 296 0.30 -7.80 -19.84
CA LYS A 296 1.32 -7.47 -20.83
C LYS A 296 0.80 -7.65 -22.26
N LYS A 297 0.20 -8.80 -22.55
CA LYS A 297 -0.38 -9.09 -23.86
C LYS A 297 -1.41 -8.05 -24.27
N TYR A 298 -2.29 -7.68 -23.34
CA TYR A 298 -3.31 -6.68 -23.60
C TYR A 298 -2.73 -5.28 -23.77
N LEU A 299 -1.73 -4.89 -22.98
CA LEU A 299 -1.04 -3.62 -23.15
C LEU A 299 -0.38 -3.54 -24.53
N ASP A 300 0.30 -4.60 -24.97
CA ASP A 300 0.94 -4.66 -26.28
C ASP A 300 -0.09 -4.60 -27.43
N GLU A 301 -1.29 -5.16 -27.24
CA GLU A 301 -2.40 -5.05 -28.19
C GLU A 301 -2.90 -3.60 -28.31
N ILE A 302 -3.20 -2.97 -27.18
CA ILE A 302 -3.76 -1.60 -27.20
C ILE A 302 -2.76 -0.53 -27.60
N ARG A 303 -1.45 -0.75 -27.38
CA ARG A 303 -0.38 0.12 -27.89
C ARG A 303 -0.39 0.23 -29.42
N LYS A 304 -0.67 -0.86 -30.12
CA LYS A 304 -0.70 -0.89 -31.61
C LYS A 304 -1.79 0.01 -32.18
N SER A 305 -2.86 0.21 -31.43
CA SER A 305 -4.00 1.07 -31.82
C SER A 305 -3.96 2.46 -31.18
N ALA A 306 -2.95 2.76 -30.36
CA ALA A 306 -2.83 4.03 -29.69
C ALA A 306 -2.35 5.12 -30.64
N MET A 307 -2.97 6.31 -30.55
CA MET A 307 -2.56 7.51 -31.27
C MET A 307 -1.50 8.23 -30.44
N ILE A 308 -0.27 8.30 -30.97
CA ILE A 308 0.87 8.91 -30.29
C ILE A 308 1.48 9.98 -31.19
N GLU A 309 1.49 11.22 -30.71
CA GLU A 309 2.07 12.36 -31.41
C GLU A 309 3.23 12.94 -30.60
N TYR A 310 4.43 12.97 -31.18
CA TYR A 310 5.59 13.66 -30.64
C TYR A 310 5.60 15.12 -31.08
N LYS A 311 5.87 16.05 -30.13
CA LYS A 311 5.88 17.51 -30.40
C LYS A 311 7.31 18.05 -30.36
#